data_96e6b5505be5f7808ab345d012d1ab99
#
_entry.id   96e6b5505be5f7808ab345d012d1ab99
#
_cell.length_a   1.000
_cell.length_b   1.000
_cell.length_c   1.000
_cell.angle_alpha   90.00
_cell.angle_beta   90.00
_cell.angle_gamma   90.00
#
_symmetry.space_group_name_H-M   'P 1'
#
loop_
_entity.id
_entity.type
_entity.pdbx_description
1 polymer ?
#
loop_
_entity_poly.entity_id
_entity_poly.type
_entity_poly.pdbx_seq_one_letter_code
_entity_poly.pdbx_strand_id
1 'polypeptide(L)'
;MLHGRKPLAVFYDAYPAQWLSETLGRFDPFVRSGRLTHRLIDTPFTEAERARFPGFQGWRRAFFSLPGEEWRIDAFLLLSKVSAQTGWSEALERMEGLLLGYEDWQNDWWIERKGQLRKAL
;
A
#
# COMPACT_ATOMS: atom_id res chain seq x y z
N MET A 1 -3.05 -3.65 -13.68
CA MET A 1 -1.60 -3.53 -13.58
C MET A 1 -0.85 -4.01 -14.82
N LEU A 2 -1.04 -5.25 -15.22
CA LEU A 2 -0.31 -5.86 -16.35
C LEU A 2 -0.55 -5.19 -17.70
N HIS A 3 -1.62 -4.43 -17.84
CA HIS A 3 -1.91 -3.66 -19.06
C HIS A 3 -1.36 -2.23 -19.02
N GLY A 4 -0.49 -1.92 -18.06
CA GLY A 4 0.13 -0.61 -17.94
C GLY A 4 -0.76 0.50 -17.36
N ARG A 5 -1.99 0.17 -16.93
CA ARG A 5 -2.94 1.16 -16.41
C ARG A 5 -2.67 1.55 -14.96
N LYS A 6 -2.09 0.66 -14.17
CA LYS A 6 -1.79 0.89 -12.77
C LYS A 6 -0.29 0.65 -12.55
N PRO A 7 0.50 1.69 -12.28
CA PRO A 7 1.95 1.54 -12.15
C PRO A 7 2.40 0.95 -10.81
N LEU A 8 1.56 1.03 -9.78
CA LEU A 8 1.88 0.58 -8.43
C LEU A 8 0.65 -0.05 -7.78
N ALA A 9 0.83 -1.19 -7.13
CA ALA A 9 -0.18 -1.81 -6.28
C ALA A 9 0.43 -2.07 -4.89
N VAL A 10 -0.37 -1.85 -3.85
CA VAL A 10 0.03 -2.03 -2.46
C VAL A 10 -0.99 -2.92 -1.76
N PHE A 11 -0.51 -3.96 -1.11
CA PHE A 11 -1.31 -4.82 -0.25
C PHE A 11 -0.76 -4.76 1.17
N TYR A 12 -1.64 -4.69 2.16
CA TYR A 12 -1.25 -4.43 3.53
C TYR A 12 -2.11 -5.21 4.50
N ASP A 13 -1.49 -5.96 5.39
CA ASP A 13 -2.18 -6.63 6.49
C ASP A 13 -1.17 -7.08 7.56
N ALA A 14 -1.71 -7.49 8.69
CA ALA A 14 -0.94 -8.20 9.70
C ALA A 14 -0.56 -9.60 9.17
N TYR A 15 0.65 -10.04 9.45
CA TYR A 15 1.11 -11.37 9.03
C TYR A 15 1.26 -12.28 10.25
N PRO A 16 1.06 -13.59 10.10
CA PRO A 16 0.67 -14.31 8.89
C PRO A 16 -0.78 -14.07 8.47
N ALA A 17 -1.03 -13.88 7.19
CA ALA A 17 -2.36 -13.74 6.63
C ALA A 17 -2.47 -14.60 5.37
N GLN A 18 -3.37 -15.56 5.37
CA GLN A 18 -3.52 -16.52 4.27
C GLN A 18 -3.87 -15.81 2.96
N TRP A 19 -4.82 -14.87 3.00
CA TRP A 19 -5.24 -14.15 1.79
C TRP A 19 -4.07 -13.39 1.15
N LEU A 20 -3.19 -12.81 1.97
CA LEU A 20 -2.04 -12.07 1.49
C LEU A 20 -1.01 -13.01 0.85
N SER A 21 -0.75 -14.15 1.49
CA SER A 21 0.14 -15.19 0.93
C SER A 21 -0.37 -15.71 -0.40
N GLU A 22 -1.67 -15.95 -0.52
CA GLU A 22 -2.31 -16.39 -1.77
C GLU A 22 -2.20 -15.33 -2.86
N THR A 23 -2.42 -14.06 -2.50
CA THR A 23 -2.29 -12.93 -3.42
C THR A 23 -0.85 -12.81 -3.93
N LEU A 24 0.14 -12.90 -3.05
CA LEU A 24 1.54 -12.86 -3.43
C LEU A 24 1.89 -14.01 -4.37
N GLY A 25 1.35 -15.20 -4.12
CA GLY A 25 1.52 -16.37 -4.98
C GLY A 25 0.99 -16.14 -6.40
N ARG A 26 -0.13 -15.44 -6.55
CA ARG A 26 -0.71 -15.11 -7.85
C ARG A 26 0.17 -14.15 -8.66
N PHE A 27 0.87 -13.25 -7.99
CA PHE A 27 1.76 -12.29 -8.64
C PHE A 27 3.14 -12.88 -8.96
N ASP A 28 3.54 -13.95 -8.27
CA ASP A 28 4.87 -14.54 -8.40
C ASP A 28 5.31 -14.87 -9.83
N PRO A 29 4.47 -15.49 -10.70
CA PRO A 29 4.88 -15.75 -12.08
C PRO A 29 5.24 -14.49 -12.86
N PHE A 30 4.57 -13.38 -12.59
CA PHE A 30 4.82 -12.11 -13.27
C PHE A 30 6.10 -11.45 -12.77
N VAL A 31 6.42 -11.62 -11.48
CA VAL A 31 7.69 -11.17 -10.91
C VAL A 31 8.85 -11.98 -11.50
N ARG A 32 8.71 -13.29 -11.54
CA ARG A 32 9.76 -14.19 -12.09
C ARG A 32 10.02 -13.91 -13.58
N SER A 33 9.00 -13.56 -14.33
CA SER A 33 9.13 -13.26 -15.77
C SER A 33 9.66 -11.84 -16.04
N GLY A 34 9.85 -11.02 -15.01
CA GLY A 34 10.29 -9.64 -15.15
C GLY A 34 9.20 -8.66 -15.57
N ARG A 35 7.94 -9.08 -15.61
CA ARG A 35 6.79 -8.23 -15.96
C ARG A 35 6.36 -7.31 -14.83
N LEU A 36 6.69 -7.68 -13.60
CA LEU A 36 6.47 -6.87 -12.40
C LEU A 36 7.72 -6.93 -11.53
N THR A 37 7.97 -5.84 -10.81
CA THR A 37 8.90 -5.83 -9.69
C THR A 37 8.12 -5.86 -8.38
N HIS A 38 8.74 -6.36 -7.31
CA HIS A 38 8.06 -6.36 -6.03
C HIS A 38 9.02 -6.06 -4.87
N ARG A 39 8.44 -5.59 -3.77
CA ARG A 39 9.16 -5.39 -2.51
C ARG A 39 8.23 -5.73 -1.37
N LEU A 40 8.73 -6.53 -0.42
CA LEU A 40 8.04 -6.83 0.84
C LEU A 40 8.69 -6.06 1.96
N ILE A 41 7.88 -5.40 2.78
CA ILE A 41 8.35 -4.67 3.95
C ILE A 41 7.56 -5.16 5.16
N ASP A 42 8.27 -5.82 6.07
CA ASP A 42 7.70 -6.32 7.32
C ASP A 42 8.11 -5.40 8.46
N THR A 43 7.14 -5.01 9.27
CA THR A 43 7.36 -4.25 10.49
C THR A 43 6.95 -5.12 11.66
N PRO A 44 7.92 -5.73 12.39
CA PRO A 44 7.59 -6.59 13.52
C PRO A 44 6.83 -5.84 14.61
N PHE A 45 5.90 -6.54 15.27
CA PHE A 45 5.16 -5.98 16.39
C PHE A 45 6.07 -5.77 17.59
N THR A 46 5.78 -4.70 18.33
CA THR A 46 6.27 -4.51 19.68
C THR A 46 5.59 -5.53 20.61
N GLU A 47 6.10 -5.65 21.84
CA GLU A 47 5.51 -6.53 22.84
C GLU A 47 4.04 -6.18 23.12
N ALA A 48 3.74 -4.88 23.24
CA ALA A 48 2.39 -4.40 23.45
C ALA A 48 1.47 -4.74 22.27
N GLU A 49 1.96 -4.59 21.04
CA GLU A 49 1.20 -4.94 19.84
C GLU A 49 0.93 -6.44 19.72
N ARG A 50 1.90 -7.27 20.10
CA ARG A 50 1.70 -8.73 20.14
C ARG A 50 0.62 -9.15 21.12
N ALA A 51 0.56 -8.51 22.27
CA ALA A 51 -0.49 -8.76 23.25
C ALA A 51 -1.87 -8.34 22.71
N ARG A 52 -1.92 -7.24 21.95
CA ARG A 52 -3.14 -6.71 21.34
C ARG A 52 -3.63 -7.54 20.15
N PHE A 53 -2.70 -8.11 19.38
CA PHE A 53 -2.99 -8.89 18.18
C PHE A 53 -2.41 -10.30 18.29
N PRO A 54 -2.99 -11.17 19.16
CA PRO A 54 -2.46 -12.52 19.36
C PRO A 54 -2.51 -13.34 18.04
N GLY A 55 -1.45 -14.09 17.80
CA GLY A 55 -1.33 -14.91 16.60
C GLY A 55 -0.71 -14.20 15.40
N PHE A 56 -0.43 -12.90 15.50
CA PHE A 56 0.23 -12.13 14.46
C PHE A 56 1.63 -11.68 14.91
N GLN A 57 2.53 -11.51 13.94
CA GLN A 57 3.93 -11.18 14.21
C GLN A 57 4.29 -9.75 13.86
N GLY A 58 3.52 -9.09 13.01
CA GLY A 58 3.80 -7.74 12.57
C GLY A 58 2.88 -7.31 11.43
N TRP A 59 3.17 -6.16 10.86
CA TRP A 59 2.52 -5.64 9.67
C TRP A 59 3.37 -5.96 8.44
N ARG A 60 2.72 -6.37 7.36
CA ARG A 60 3.37 -6.63 6.07
C ARG A 60 2.76 -5.75 5.00
N ARG A 61 3.63 -5.03 4.28
CA ARG A 61 3.26 -4.30 3.07
C ARG A 61 3.92 -4.97 1.88
N ALA A 62 3.12 -5.29 0.86
CA ALA A 62 3.62 -5.86 -0.38
C ALA A 62 3.39 -4.85 -1.50
N PHE A 63 4.47 -4.47 -2.17
CA PHE A 63 4.45 -3.52 -3.28
C PHE A 63 4.74 -4.25 -4.57
N PHE A 64 3.94 -3.98 -5.60
CA PHE A 64 4.19 -4.43 -6.96
C PHE A 64 4.20 -3.22 -7.87
N SER A 65 5.21 -3.12 -8.72
CA SER A 65 5.30 -2.03 -9.68
C SER A 65 5.59 -2.56 -11.07
N LEU A 66 5.24 -1.75 -12.08
CA LEU A 66 5.69 -1.98 -13.45
C LEU A 66 7.19 -1.71 -13.52
N PRO A 67 7.93 -2.38 -14.43
CA PRO A 67 9.35 -2.08 -14.64
C PRO A 67 9.54 -0.60 -14.99
N GLY A 68 10.52 0.03 -14.35
CA GLY A 68 10.78 1.46 -14.51
C GLY A 68 9.96 2.35 -13.58
N GLU A 69 9.02 1.79 -12.82
CA GLU A 69 8.16 2.53 -11.90
C GLU A 69 8.47 2.24 -10.42
N GLU A 70 9.61 1.61 -10.14
CA GLU A 70 10.02 1.23 -8.78
C GLU A 70 10.22 2.45 -7.87
N TRP A 71 10.54 3.60 -8.43
CA TRP A 71 10.66 4.86 -7.69
C TRP A 71 9.39 5.21 -6.91
N ARG A 72 8.23 4.72 -7.38
CA ARG A 72 6.94 4.95 -6.73
C ARG A 72 6.87 4.26 -5.38
N ILE A 73 7.54 3.12 -5.22
CA ILE A 73 7.60 2.40 -3.94
C ILE A 73 8.32 3.26 -2.90
N ASP A 74 9.48 3.81 -3.24
CA ASP A 74 10.24 4.66 -2.34
C ASP A 74 9.48 5.95 -2.00
N ALA A 75 8.83 6.55 -2.99
CA ALA A 75 8.00 7.73 -2.79
C ALA A 75 6.81 7.44 -1.88
N PHE A 76 6.15 6.30 -2.06
CA PHE A 76 5.04 5.86 -1.21
C PHE A 76 5.48 5.68 0.24
N LEU A 77 6.63 5.05 0.44
CA LEU A 77 7.20 4.85 1.78
C LEU A 77 7.53 6.19 2.45
N LEU A 78 8.05 7.15 1.69
CA LEU A 78 8.33 8.48 2.19
C LEU A 78 7.04 9.20 2.60
N LEU A 79 5.99 9.13 1.77
CA LEU A 79 4.68 9.69 2.11
C LEU A 79 4.09 9.07 3.37
N SER A 80 4.22 7.75 3.52
CA SER A 80 3.75 7.04 4.72
C SER A 80 4.47 7.56 5.97
N LYS A 81 5.77 7.80 5.87
CA LYS A 81 6.57 8.33 6.97
C LYS A 81 6.14 9.75 7.33
N VAL A 82 5.94 10.60 6.34
CA VAL A 82 5.47 11.98 6.55
C VAL A 82 4.09 11.98 7.18
N SER A 83 3.17 11.17 6.67
CA SER A 83 1.81 11.05 7.20
C SER A 83 1.80 10.59 8.65
N ALA A 84 2.68 9.67 9.03
CA ALA A 84 2.80 9.22 10.42
C ALA A 84 3.25 10.33 11.37
N GLN A 85 4.06 11.28 10.88
CA GLN A 85 4.57 12.40 11.66
C GLN A 85 3.61 13.59 11.72
N THR A 86 2.92 13.89 10.62
CA THR A 86 2.09 15.10 10.48
C THR A 86 0.59 14.83 10.54
N GLY A 87 0.18 13.56 10.43
CA GLY A 87 -1.22 13.16 10.30
C GLY A 87 -1.72 13.27 8.86
N TRP A 88 -3.00 12.99 8.69
CA TRP A 88 -3.64 13.01 7.37
C TRP A 88 -3.76 14.44 6.82
N SER A 89 -3.57 14.59 5.51
CA SER A 89 -3.90 15.80 4.78
C SER A 89 -4.42 15.44 3.39
N GLU A 90 -5.23 16.34 2.83
CA GLU A 90 -5.74 16.18 1.46
C GLU A 90 -4.59 16.11 0.45
N ALA A 91 -3.55 16.93 0.64
CA ALA A 91 -2.38 16.91 -0.24
C ALA A 91 -1.68 15.57 -0.23
N LEU A 92 -1.50 14.94 0.94
CA LEU A 92 -0.88 13.62 1.05
C LEU A 92 -1.73 12.53 0.39
N GLU A 93 -3.06 12.60 0.52
CA GLU A 93 -3.97 11.66 -0.15
C GLU A 93 -3.86 11.77 -1.67
N ARG A 94 -3.78 12.99 -2.21
CA ARG A 94 -3.62 13.21 -3.66
C ARG A 94 -2.29 12.68 -4.16
N MET A 95 -1.22 12.88 -3.43
CA MET A 95 0.10 12.36 -3.76
C MET A 95 0.10 10.83 -3.75
N GLU A 96 -0.50 10.21 -2.75
CA GLU A 96 -0.63 8.76 -2.67
C GLU A 96 -1.42 8.21 -3.87
N GLY A 97 -2.56 8.82 -4.18
CA GLY A 97 -3.36 8.45 -5.35
C GLY A 97 -2.60 8.59 -6.66
N LEU A 98 -1.80 9.66 -6.80
CA LEU A 98 -0.96 9.86 -7.97
C LEU A 98 0.08 8.74 -8.12
N LEU A 99 0.71 8.34 -7.04
CA LEU A 99 1.68 7.23 -7.05
C LEU A 99 1.02 5.91 -7.43
N LEU A 100 -0.21 5.68 -7.00
CA LEU A 100 -0.99 4.49 -7.35
C LEU A 100 -1.57 4.55 -8.78
N GLY A 101 -1.41 5.68 -9.46
CA GLY A 101 -1.87 5.85 -10.83
C GLY A 101 -3.34 6.24 -10.96
N TYR A 102 -3.94 6.81 -9.92
CA TYR A 102 -5.30 7.29 -9.97
C TYR A 102 -5.39 8.60 -10.76
N GLU A 103 -6.47 8.77 -11.52
CA GLU A 103 -6.79 10.02 -12.19
C GLU A 103 -7.34 11.04 -11.20
N ASP A 104 -7.32 12.32 -11.56
CA ASP A 104 -7.76 13.41 -10.68
C ASP A 104 -9.19 13.20 -10.17
N TRP A 105 -10.12 12.77 -11.04
CA TRP A 105 -11.51 12.53 -10.62
C TRP A 105 -11.64 11.39 -9.62
N GLN A 106 -10.77 10.37 -9.70
CA GLN A 106 -10.74 9.27 -8.74
C GLN A 106 -10.24 9.75 -7.39
N ASN A 107 -9.22 10.61 -7.37
CA ASN A 107 -8.71 11.24 -6.16
C ASN A 107 -9.76 12.13 -5.52
N ASP A 108 -10.45 12.96 -6.31
CA ASP A 108 -11.52 13.84 -5.85
C ASP A 108 -12.65 13.05 -5.19
N TRP A 109 -13.10 11.99 -5.84
CA TRP A 109 -14.13 11.11 -5.33
C TRP A 109 -13.73 10.47 -3.99
N TRP A 110 -12.51 9.94 -3.91
CA TRP A 110 -12.00 9.28 -2.72
C TRP A 110 -11.87 10.24 -1.55
N ILE A 111 -11.32 11.42 -1.78
CA ILE A 111 -11.12 12.45 -0.74
C ILE A 111 -12.47 12.91 -0.18
N GLU A 112 -13.44 13.15 -1.03
CA GLU A 112 -14.79 13.53 -0.62
C GLU A 112 -15.44 12.45 0.23
N ARG A 113 -15.36 11.19 -0.21
CA ARG A 113 -15.91 10.05 0.51
C ARG A 113 -15.25 9.85 1.87
N LYS A 114 -13.94 9.97 1.93
CA LYS A 114 -13.17 9.85 3.18
C LYS A 114 -13.54 10.97 4.16
N GLY A 115 -13.74 12.17 3.65
CA GLY A 115 -14.21 13.30 4.44
C GLY A 115 -15.60 13.07 5.03
N GLN A 116 -16.53 12.50 4.24
CA GLN A 116 -17.87 12.14 4.70
C GLN A 116 -17.82 11.09 5.82
N LEU A 117 -17.00 10.07 5.66
CA LEU A 117 -16.83 9.03 6.68
C LEU A 117 -16.29 9.60 8.00
N ARG A 118 -15.35 10.52 7.94
CA ARG A 118 -14.81 11.19 9.13
C ARG A 118 -15.85 12.03 9.85
N LYS A 119 -16.71 12.72 9.11
CA LYS A 119 -17.80 13.51 9.68
C LYS A 119 -18.87 12.63 10.35
N ALA A 120 -19.06 11.41 9.85
CA ALA A 120 -20.02 10.46 10.40
C ALA A 120 -19.53 9.80 11.70
N LEU A 121 -18.23 9.80 11.94
CA LEU A 121 -17.62 9.27 13.16
C LEU A 121 -17.54 10.32 14.26
#